data_4ea01672d78860f29d5b7753db03d0f5
#
_entry.id   4ea01672d78860f29d5b7753db03d0f5
#
_cell.length_a   1.000
_cell.length_b   1.000
_cell.length_c   1.000
_cell.angle_alpha   90.00
_cell.angle_beta   90.00
_cell.angle_gamma   90.00
#
_symmetry.space_group_name_H-M   'P 1'
#
loop_
_entity.id
_entity.type
_entity.pdbx_description
1 polymer ?
#
loop_
_entity_poly.entity_id
_entity_poly.type
_entity_poly.pdbx_seq_one_letter_code
_entity_poly.pdbx_strand_id
1 'polypeptide(L)'
;MLVKRDDIQALVNIIHNSGKTVVCTNGCFDILHIGHVRYLEKTKSFADFSIVLLNSDKSVKSIKGPTRPINNENDRAELLSALRCVDYVVLFDEDSPRDLLDEIKPDVYTKGADYTMETLPEADIMRKNGTRVEFISFVEGKSTTNVIKRVNGEKWTVKRPFQKLDTYKRIQYCRRLC
;
A
#
# COMPACT_ATOMS: atom_id res chain seq x y z
N MET A 1 12.41 -2.84 -2.46
CA MET A 1 13.64 -2.64 -1.66
C MET A 1 13.35 -1.71 -0.49
N LEU A 2 13.82 -2.01 0.74
CA LEU A 2 13.70 -1.10 1.89
C LEU A 2 14.69 0.06 1.75
N VAL A 3 14.21 1.29 1.89
CA VAL A 3 14.97 2.54 1.79
C VAL A 3 14.89 3.27 3.13
N LYS A 4 15.99 3.86 3.57
CA LYS A 4 16.00 4.70 4.77
C LYS A 4 15.25 6.00 4.50
N ARG A 5 14.60 6.54 5.53
CA ARG A 5 13.86 7.79 5.41
C ARG A 5 14.74 8.93 4.88
N ASP A 6 15.94 9.06 5.41
CA ASP A 6 16.86 10.14 5.04
C ASP A 6 17.33 10.08 3.58
N ASP A 7 17.23 8.90 2.94
CA ASP A 7 17.67 8.69 1.56
C ASP A 7 16.53 8.86 0.54
N ILE A 8 15.28 8.92 0.99
CA ILE A 8 14.11 8.83 0.10
C ILE A 8 13.98 10.04 -0.84
N GLN A 9 14.24 11.24 -0.34
CA GLN A 9 14.15 12.44 -1.16
C GLN A 9 15.20 12.42 -2.28
N ALA A 10 16.43 12.01 -1.97
CA ALA A 10 17.50 11.88 -2.97
C ALA A 10 17.10 10.84 -4.05
N LEU A 11 16.55 9.70 -3.64
CA LEU A 11 16.06 8.66 -4.55
C LEU A 11 14.96 9.21 -5.48
N VAL A 12 13.96 9.90 -4.95
CA VAL A 12 12.85 10.45 -5.74
C VAL A 12 13.38 11.52 -6.72
N ASN A 13 14.31 12.36 -6.29
CA ASN A 13 14.96 13.33 -7.18
C ASN A 13 15.68 12.64 -8.36
N ILE A 14 16.38 11.53 -8.11
CA ILE A 14 17.01 10.74 -9.19
C ILE A 14 15.97 10.21 -10.17
N ILE A 15 14.84 9.66 -9.65
CA ILE A 15 13.74 9.15 -10.48
C ILE A 15 13.17 10.28 -11.35
N HIS A 16 12.81 11.41 -10.77
CA HIS A 16 12.25 12.56 -11.50
C HIS A 16 13.23 13.14 -12.53
N ASN A 17 14.53 13.25 -12.18
CA ASN A 17 15.56 13.71 -13.11
C ASN A 17 15.76 12.76 -14.30
N SER A 18 15.36 11.50 -14.18
CA SER A 18 15.34 10.53 -15.29
C SER A 18 14.07 10.61 -16.15
N GLY A 19 13.17 11.55 -15.89
CA GLY A 19 11.89 11.72 -16.57
C GLY A 19 10.83 10.69 -16.18
N LYS A 20 11.01 10.04 -15.04
CA LYS A 20 10.10 9.00 -14.51
C LYS A 20 9.23 9.52 -13.39
N THR A 21 8.08 8.87 -13.21
CA THR A 21 7.05 9.25 -12.24
C THR A 21 7.01 8.32 -11.03
N VAL A 22 6.53 8.86 -9.91
CA VAL A 22 6.43 8.16 -8.63
C VAL A 22 4.99 8.13 -8.14
N VAL A 23 4.50 6.96 -7.73
CA VAL A 23 3.28 6.81 -6.95
C VAL A 23 3.60 6.39 -5.54
N CYS A 24 2.97 7.07 -4.57
CA CYS A 24 3.03 6.69 -3.16
C CYS A 24 1.70 6.13 -2.68
N THR A 25 1.77 5.23 -1.72
CA THR A 25 0.67 4.83 -0.85
C THR A 25 1.18 4.61 0.56
N ASN A 26 0.31 4.64 1.57
CA ASN A 26 0.71 4.31 2.94
C ASN A 26 -0.21 3.28 3.58
N GLY A 27 0.27 2.64 4.63
CA GLY A 27 -0.55 1.74 5.44
C GLY A 27 0.24 0.88 6.41
N CYS A 28 -0.50 0.19 7.28
CA CYS A 28 0.08 -0.73 8.26
C CYS A 28 0.53 -2.05 7.62
N PHE A 29 -0.19 -2.56 6.64
CA PHE A 29 0.07 -3.83 5.94
C PHE A 29 0.45 -4.98 6.89
N ASP A 30 -0.29 -5.09 8.00
CA ASP A 30 0.07 -5.96 9.12
C ASP A 30 0.05 -7.45 8.73
N ILE A 31 -1.08 -7.95 8.22
CA ILE A 31 -1.17 -9.30 7.64
C ILE A 31 -1.51 -9.13 6.18
N LEU A 32 -0.56 -9.43 5.28
CA LEU A 32 -0.80 -9.35 3.85
C LEU A 32 -1.86 -10.37 3.40
N HIS A 33 -2.76 -9.90 2.55
CA HIS A 33 -3.80 -10.71 1.91
C HIS A 33 -4.01 -10.25 0.46
N ILE A 34 -4.73 -11.02 -0.32
CA ILE A 34 -4.93 -10.74 -1.76
C ILE A 34 -5.52 -9.36 -2.03
N GLY A 35 -6.29 -8.79 -1.08
CA GLY A 35 -6.79 -7.42 -1.19
C GLY A 35 -5.66 -6.38 -1.23
N HIS A 36 -4.63 -6.55 -0.39
CA HIS A 36 -3.43 -5.69 -0.42
C HIS A 36 -2.66 -5.86 -1.73
N VAL A 37 -2.48 -7.09 -2.21
CA VAL A 37 -1.75 -7.34 -3.47
C VAL A 37 -2.42 -6.64 -4.63
N ARG A 38 -3.75 -6.82 -4.82
CA ARG A 38 -4.51 -6.16 -5.89
C ARG A 38 -4.51 -4.64 -5.77
N TYR A 39 -4.59 -4.13 -4.55
CA TYR A 39 -4.48 -2.70 -4.28
C TYR A 39 -3.11 -2.16 -4.73
N LEU A 40 -2.02 -2.81 -4.33
CA LEU A 40 -0.66 -2.42 -4.68
C LEU A 40 -0.36 -2.58 -6.18
N GLU A 41 -0.89 -3.62 -6.83
CA GLU A 41 -0.81 -3.76 -8.30
C GLU A 41 -1.51 -2.61 -9.01
N LYS A 42 -2.70 -2.20 -8.52
CA LYS A 42 -3.41 -1.05 -9.07
C LYS A 42 -2.65 0.25 -8.78
N THR A 43 -2.10 0.44 -7.57
CA THR A 43 -1.24 1.57 -7.22
C THR A 43 -0.08 1.69 -8.20
N LYS A 44 0.69 0.60 -8.42
CA LYS A 44 1.82 0.57 -9.35
C LYS A 44 1.45 0.99 -10.77
N SER A 45 0.23 0.71 -11.22
CA SER A 45 -0.22 1.04 -12.58
C SER A 45 -0.36 2.54 -12.87
N PHE A 46 -0.22 3.41 -11.86
CA PHE A 46 -0.37 4.86 -12.01
C PHE A 46 0.95 5.60 -12.26
N ALA A 47 2.11 4.95 -12.06
CA ALA A 47 3.42 5.58 -12.26
C ALA A 47 4.51 4.54 -12.57
N ASP A 48 5.69 5.03 -12.97
CA ASP A 48 6.86 4.18 -13.28
C ASP A 48 7.41 3.49 -12.02
N PHE A 49 7.41 4.18 -10.87
CA PHE A 49 7.89 3.65 -9.59
C PHE A 49 6.85 3.77 -8.50
N SER A 50 6.75 2.74 -7.67
CA SER A 50 5.86 2.67 -6.51
C SER A 50 6.64 2.69 -5.20
N ILE A 51 6.21 3.55 -4.27
CA ILE A 51 6.76 3.65 -2.92
C ILE A 51 5.66 3.38 -1.91
N VAL A 52 5.88 2.42 -1.04
CA VAL A 52 5.00 2.14 0.10
C VAL A 52 5.56 2.81 1.35
N LEU A 53 4.83 3.76 1.90
CA LEU A 53 5.11 4.36 3.19
C LEU A 53 4.48 3.46 4.26
N LEU A 54 5.33 2.72 4.97
CA LEU A 54 4.92 1.69 5.92
C LEU A 54 4.96 2.24 7.35
N ASN A 55 3.81 2.21 8.02
CA ASN A 55 3.77 2.57 9.44
C ASN A 55 4.66 1.63 10.27
N SER A 56 5.55 2.19 11.10
CA SER A 56 6.35 1.42 12.06
C SER A 56 5.48 0.73 13.10
N ASP A 57 6.06 -0.16 13.89
CA ASP A 57 5.34 -0.82 14.98
C ASP A 57 4.83 0.19 16.01
N LYS A 58 5.59 1.25 16.26
CA LYS A 58 5.21 2.35 17.15
C LYS A 58 3.97 3.07 16.61
N SER A 59 3.98 3.45 15.33
CA SER A 59 2.86 4.10 14.66
C SER A 59 1.62 3.20 14.62
N VAL A 60 1.77 1.91 14.30
CA VAL A 60 0.64 0.98 14.29
C VAL A 60 0.03 0.81 15.69
N LYS A 61 0.83 0.72 16.74
CA LYS A 61 0.32 0.66 18.13
C LYS A 61 -0.48 1.89 18.49
N SER A 62 -0.02 3.08 18.10
CA SER A 62 -0.75 4.33 18.31
C SER A 62 -2.13 4.32 17.63
N ILE A 63 -2.20 3.89 16.37
CA ILE A 63 -3.41 3.96 15.53
C ILE A 63 -4.40 2.82 15.81
N LYS A 64 -3.89 1.59 16.06
CA LYS A 64 -4.68 0.36 16.11
C LYS A 64 -4.77 -0.28 17.50
N GLY A 65 -4.04 0.25 18.47
CA GLY A 65 -3.99 -0.25 19.83
C GLY A 65 -2.82 -1.21 20.10
N PRO A 66 -2.58 -1.54 21.39
CA PRO A 66 -1.35 -2.20 21.86
C PRO A 66 -1.19 -3.65 21.40
N THR A 67 -2.25 -4.30 20.92
CA THR A 67 -2.22 -5.68 20.42
C THR A 67 -1.82 -5.76 18.94
N ARG A 68 -1.51 -4.64 18.32
CA ARG A 68 -1.13 -4.53 16.90
C ARG A 68 0.22 -3.82 16.78
N PRO A 69 1.01 -4.12 15.74
CA PRO A 69 0.76 -5.10 14.68
C PRO A 69 0.96 -6.54 15.15
N ILE A 70 0.49 -7.52 14.37
CA ILE A 70 0.79 -8.96 14.57
C ILE A 70 2.20 -9.26 14.05
N ASN A 71 2.53 -8.79 12.84
CA ASN A 71 3.87 -8.92 12.27
C ASN A 71 4.67 -7.64 12.56
N ASN A 72 5.92 -7.80 12.99
CA ASN A 72 6.82 -6.67 13.22
C ASN A 72 7.14 -5.90 11.93
N GLU A 73 7.62 -4.67 12.06
CA GLU A 73 7.86 -3.78 10.92
C GLU A 73 8.87 -4.33 9.91
N ASN A 74 9.90 -5.08 10.37
CA ASN A 74 10.91 -5.65 9.48
C ASN A 74 10.31 -6.74 8.59
N ASP A 75 9.53 -7.67 9.18
CA ASP A 75 8.85 -8.72 8.43
C ASP A 75 7.85 -8.13 7.43
N ARG A 76 7.10 -7.08 7.84
CA ARG A 76 6.15 -6.38 6.97
C ARG A 76 6.86 -5.68 5.80
N ALA A 77 7.98 -5.03 6.06
CA ALA A 77 8.79 -4.36 5.05
C ALA A 77 9.41 -5.36 4.05
N GLU A 78 9.92 -6.50 4.54
CA GLU A 78 10.48 -7.55 3.70
C GLU A 78 9.41 -8.17 2.80
N LEU A 79 8.25 -8.54 3.36
CA LEU A 79 7.12 -9.08 2.60
C LEU A 79 6.64 -8.12 1.51
N LEU A 80 6.53 -6.82 1.80
CA LEU A 80 6.17 -5.81 0.80
C LEU A 80 7.24 -5.68 -0.28
N SER A 81 8.51 -5.68 0.10
CA SER A 81 9.64 -5.57 -0.83
C SER A 81 9.76 -6.76 -1.79
N ALA A 82 9.21 -7.92 -1.43
CA ALA A 82 9.15 -9.11 -2.28
C ALA A 82 8.04 -9.07 -3.34
N LEU A 83 7.10 -8.10 -3.25
CA LEU A 83 6.04 -7.94 -4.23
C LEU A 83 6.56 -7.22 -5.47
N ARG A 84 6.34 -7.79 -6.67
CA ARG A 84 6.77 -7.18 -7.94
C ARG A 84 6.17 -5.80 -8.23
N CYS A 85 5.05 -5.47 -7.60
CA CYS A 85 4.39 -4.18 -7.74
C CYS A 85 4.87 -3.13 -6.71
N VAL A 86 5.87 -3.45 -5.89
CA VAL A 86 6.47 -2.55 -4.90
C VAL A 86 7.95 -2.38 -5.19
N ASP A 87 8.34 -1.20 -5.63
CA ASP A 87 9.76 -0.91 -5.91
C ASP A 87 10.49 -0.54 -4.63
N TYR A 88 9.89 0.32 -3.81
CA TYR A 88 10.51 0.81 -2.57
C TYR A 88 9.53 0.78 -1.40
N VAL A 89 10.08 0.56 -0.21
CA VAL A 89 9.36 0.63 1.08
C VAL A 89 10.13 1.58 1.98
N VAL A 90 9.44 2.47 2.67
CA VAL A 90 10.01 3.42 3.65
C VAL A 90 9.22 3.31 4.94
N LEU A 91 9.91 3.12 6.07
CA LEU A 91 9.29 3.14 7.40
C LEU A 91 9.12 4.58 7.90
N PHE A 92 8.02 4.84 8.61
CA PHE A 92 7.79 6.10 9.29
C PHE A 92 7.07 5.88 10.64
N ASP A 93 7.34 6.76 11.62
CA ASP A 93 6.92 6.62 13.01
C ASP A 93 5.66 7.40 13.35
N GLU A 94 5.31 8.37 12.54
CA GLU A 94 4.19 9.27 12.74
C GLU A 94 2.85 8.56 12.50
N ASP A 95 1.75 9.07 13.06
CA ASP A 95 0.41 8.52 12.83
C ASP A 95 -0.07 8.76 11.39
N SER A 96 0.42 9.82 10.74
CA SER A 96 0.15 10.16 9.34
C SER A 96 1.45 10.43 8.58
N PRO A 97 1.58 10.02 7.31
CA PRO A 97 2.78 10.22 6.50
C PRO A 97 2.90 11.64 5.92
N ARG A 98 2.25 12.65 6.51
CA ARG A 98 2.13 14.01 5.95
C ARG A 98 3.48 14.64 5.63
N ASP A 99 4.41 14.64 6.62
CA ASP A 99 5.72 15.26 6.47
C ASP A 99 6.55 14.53 5.40
N LEU A 100 6.48 13.20 5.39
CA LEU A 100 7.15 12.37 4.40
C LEU A 100 6.59 12.58 2.99
N LEU A 101 5.28 12.76 2.84
CA LEU A 101 4.64 13.08 1.56
C LEU A 101 4.98 14.50 1.08
N ASP A 102 5.10 15.47 2.00
CA ASP A 102 5.54 16.84 1.66
C ASP A 102 7.00 16.88 1.21
N GLU A 103 7.83 16.00 1.76
CA GLU A 103 9.22 15.81 1.39
C GLU A 103 9.36 15.12 0.02
N ILE A 104 8.67 14.00 -0.19
CA ILE A 104 8.76 13.19 -1.42
C ILE A 104 8.11 13.90 -2.62
N LYS A 105 6.98 14.56 -2.42
CA LYS A 105 6.15 15.18 -3.47
C LYS A 105 5.87 14.22 -4.63
N PRO A 106 5.18 13.10 -4.39
CA PRO A 106 4.92 12.12 -5.43
C PRO A 106 3.99 12.69 -6.51
N ASP A 107 4.10 12.18 -7.74
CA ASP A 107 3.18 12.55 -8.84
C ASP A 107 1.76 12.05 -8.56
N VAL A 108 1.66 10.86 -7.95
CA VAL A 108 0.39 10.23 -7.60
C VAL A 108 0.42 9.73 -6.16
N TYR A 109 -0.69 9.92 -5.45
CA TYR A 109 -0.92 9.33 -4.15
C TYR A 109 -2.17 8.47 -4.17
N THR A 110 -2.11 7.24 -3.69
CA THR A 110 -3.26 6.34 -3.67
C THR A 110 -3.75 6.07 -2.26
N LYS A 111 -5.06 5.99 -2.11
CA LYS A 111 -5.74 5.65 -0.86
C LYS A 111 -6.93 4.72 -1.14
N GLY A 112 -7.44 4.05 -0.11
CA GLY A 112 -8.66 3.26 -0.23
C GLY A 112 -9.88 4.12 -0.55
N ALA A 113 -10.86 3.57 -1.26
CA ALA A 113 -12.10 4.27 -1.64
C ALA A 113 -13.07 4.52 -0.47
N ASP A 114 -12.68 4.21 0.76
CA ASP A 114 -13.34 4.66 1.99
C ASP A 114 -13.00 6.11 2.35
N TYR A 115 -12.04 6.73 1.64
CA TYR A 115 -11.71 8.15 1.72
C TYR A 115 -12.25 8.93 0.53
N THR A 116 -12.42 10.23 0.73
CA THR A 116 -12.65 11.25 -0.31
C THR A 116 -11.66 12.40 -0.10
N MET A 117 -11.60 13.35 -1.03
CA MET A 117 -10.72 14.52 -0.86
C MET A 117 -11.10 15.40 0.35
N GLU A 118 -12.32 15.29 0.84
CA GLU A 118 -12.82 15.99 2.02
C GLU A 118 -12.44 15.29 3.33
N THR A 119 -12.34 13.95 3.31
CA THR A 119 -12.04 13.13 4.49
C THR A 119 -10.59 12.66 4.56
N LEU A 120 -9.81 12.87 3.49
CA LEU A 120 -8.40 12.48 3.44
C LEU A 120 -7.54 13.39 4.32
N PRO A 121 -6.86 12.87 5.36
CA PRO A 121 -6.03 13.69 6.25
C PRO A 121 -4.87 14.41 5.55
N GLU A 122 -4.40 13.87 4.43
CA GLU A 122 -3.27 14.37 3.64
C GLU A 122 -3.70 15.31 2.49
N ALA A 123 -5.00 15.62 2.34
CA ALA A 123 -5.56 16.33 1.17
C ALA A 123 -4.94 17.72 0.93
N ASP A 124 -4.66 18.48 1.98
CA ASP A 124 -4.04 19.79 1.88
C ASP A 124 -2.60 19.73 1.35
N ILE A 125 -1.82 18.76 1.80
CA ILE A 125 -0.46 18.49 1.31
C ILE A 125 -0.50 18.07 -0.17
N MET A 126 -1.46 17.22 -0.56
CA MET A 126 -1.63 16.80 -1.95
C MET A 126 -1.95 17.99 -2.85
N ARG A 127 -2.86 18.88 -2.42
CA ARG A 127 -3.19 20.12 -3.17
C ARG A 127 -2.00 21.07 -3.26
N LYS A 128 -1.28 21.28 -2.14
CA LYS A 128 -0.08 22.13 -2.08
C LYS A 128 1.00 21.66 -3.07
N ASN A 129 1.21 20.35 -3.17
CA ASN A 129 2.27 19.75 -3.98
C ASN A 129 1.85 19.46 -5.44
N GLY A 130 0.58 19.68 -5.79
CA GLY A 130 0.05 19.31 -7.11
C GLY A 130 -0.03 17.80 -7.34
N THR A 131 0.02 17.01 -6.27
CA THR A 131 -0.06 15.53 -6.32
C THR A 131 -1.47 15.08 -6.71
N ARG A 132 -1.59 14.23 -7.72
CA ARG A 132 -2.85 13.60 -8.11
C ARG A 132 -3.24 12.51 -7.11
N VAL A 133 -4.47 12.54 -6.61
CA VAL A 133 -4.98 11.54 -5.67
C VAL A 133 -5.91 10.56 -6.39
N GLU A 134 -5.68 9.25 -6.20
CA GLU A 134 -6.47 8.17 -6.77
C GLU A 134 -7.05 7.29 -5.66
N PHE A 135 -8.38 7.11 -5.66
CA PHE A 135 -9.07 6.26 -4.70
C PHE A 135 -9.34 4.88 -5.29
N ILE A 136 -8.78 3.84 -4.65
CA ILE A 136 -8.84 2.46 -5.14
C ILE A 136 -9.86 1.67 -4.34
N SER A 137 -10.84 1.07 -5.02
CA SER A 137 -11.87 0.23 -4.39
C SER A 137 -11.26 -1.02 -3.75
N PHE A 138 -11.73 -1.34 -2.55
CA PHE A 138 -11.32 -2.55 -1.85
C PHE A 138 -11.92 -3.81 -2.48
N VAL A 139 -11.22 -4.92 -2.31
CA VAL A 139 -11.76 -6.25 -2.63
C VAL A 139 -12.70 -6.66 -1.49
N GLU A 140 -14.00 -6.83 -1.79
CA GLU A 140 -15.00 -7.22 -0.79
C GLU A 140 -14.58 -8.44 0.03
N GLY A 141 -14.82 -8.39 1.33
CA GLY A 141 -14.58 -9.48 2.26
C GLY A 141 -13.12 -9.76 2.60
N LYS A 142 -12.18 -8.92 2.12
CA LYS A 142 -10.74 -9.07 2.37
C LYS A 142 -10.24 -7.93 3.27
N SER A 143 -9.99 -8.24 4.54
CA SER A 143 -9.37 -7.34 5.50
C SER A 143 -8.53 -8.11 6.51
N THR A 144 -7.53 -7.48 7.10
CA THR A 144 -6.73 -8.05 8.18
C THR A 144 -7.61 -8.47 9.37
N THR A 145 -8.63 -7.69 9.72
CA THR A 145 -9.58 -8.02 10.78
C THR A 145 -10.32 -9.33 10.48
N ASN A 146 -10.74 -9.56 9.24
CA ASN A 146 -11.38 -10.81 8.85
C ASN A 146 -10.43 -12.01 8.89
N VAL A 147 -9.14 -11.81 8.60
CA VAL A 147 -8.12 -12.87 8.73
C VAL A 147 -7.97 -13.26 10.20
N ILE A 148 -7.81 -12.28 11.10
CA ILE A 148 -7.67 -12.50 12.55
C ILE A 148 -8.90 -13.21 13.12
N LYS A 149 -10.11 -12.77 12.78
CA LYS A 149 -11.36 -13.42 13.21
C LYS A 149 -11.42 -14.90 12.80
N ARG A 150 -11.00 -15.22 11.59
CA ARG A 150 -10.96 -16.61 11.10
C ARG A 150 -9.96 -17.46 11.87
N VAL A 151 -8.79 -16.94 12.17
CA VAL A 151 -7.76 -17.62 12.97
C VAL A 151 -8.26 -17.90 14.38
N ASN A 152 -9.01 -16.97 14.97
CA ASN A 152 -9.60 -17.11 16.31
C ASN A 152 -10.86 -17.98 16.36
N GLY A 153 -11.22 -18.68 15.25
CA GLY A 153 -12.34 -19.61 15.22
C GLY A 153 -13.72 -18.97 15.10
N GLU A 154 -13.82 -17.66 14.88
CA GLU A 154 -15.10 -17.00 14.63
C GLU A 154 -15.68 -17.46 13.28
N LYS A 155 -16.92 -17.98 13.29
CA LYS A 155 -17.60 -18.44 12.07
C LYS A 155 -17.80 -17.28 11.10
N TRP A 156 -17.17 -17.38 9.94
CA TRP A 156 -17.36 -16.44 8.84
C TRP A 156 -18.34 -17.03 7.81
N THR A 157 -19.44 -16.34 7.56
CA THR A 157 -20.40 -16.71 6.52
C THR A 157 -19.97 -16.09 5.19
N VAL A 158 -19.49 -16.92 4.26
CA VAL A 158 -19.26 -16.50 2.87
C VAL A 158 -20.60 -16.31 2.19
N LYS A 159 -20.97 -15.09 1.86
CA LYS A 159 -22.24 -14.80 1.15
C LYS A 159 -22.23 -15.14 -0.34
N ARG A 160 -21.12 -15.63 -0.95
CA ARG A 160 -21.11 -16.04 -2.37
C ARG A 160 -20.14 -17.18 -2.65
N PRO A 161 -20.49 -18.13 -3.55
CA PRO A 161 -19.61 -19.19 -3.98
C PRO A 161 -18.45 -18.60 -4.83
N PHE A 162 -17.29 -19.23 -4.69
CA PHE A 162 -16.12 -18.99 -5.52
C PHE A 162 -16.50 -19.18 -7.01
N GLN A 163 -16.55 -18.10 -7.80
CA GLN A 163 -16.54 -18.26 -9.25
C GLN A 163 -15.18 -18.86 -9.62
N LYS A 164 -15.20 -20.10 -10.16
CA LYS A 164 -14.01 -20.74 -10.73
C LYS A 164 -13.44 -19.78 -11.79
N LEU A 165 -12.26 -19.24 -11.51
CA LEU A 165 -11.48 -18.54 -12.53
C LEU A 165 -11.15 -19.56 -13.62
N ASP A 166 -11.63 -19.28 -14.83
CA ASP A 166 -11.43 -20.08 -16.02
C ASP A 166 -9.92 -20.33 -16.24
N THR A 167 -9.53 -21.59 -16.17
CA THR A 167 -8.14 -22.05 -16.28
C THR A 167 -7.49 -21.61 -17.61
N TYR A 168 -8.31 -21.31 -18.62
CA TYR A 168 -7.84 -20.85 -19.93
C TYR A 168 -7.23 -19.44 -19.93
N LYS A 169 -7.71 -18.54 -19.08
CA LYS A 169 -7.14 -17.18 -18.95
C LYS A 169 -5.77 -17.16 -18.24
N ARG A 170 -5.45 -18.18 -17.47
CA ARG A 170 -4.18 -18.30 -16.74
C ARG A 170 -2.99 -18.55 -17.68
N ILE A 171 -3.20 -19.26 -18.79
CA ILE A 171 -2.14 -19.64 -19.74
C ILE A 171 -1.75 -18.45 -20.64
N GLN A 172 -2.69 -17.57 -20.98
CA GLN A 172 -2.38 -16.37 -21.77
C GLN A 172 -1.63 -15.28 -20.99
N TYR A 173 -1.81 -15.23 -19.66
CA TYR A 173 -1.09 -14.26 -18.82
C TYR A 173 0.39 -14.60 -18.65
N CYS A 174 0.74 -15.90 -18.57
CA CYS A 174 2.13 -16.35 -18.51
C CYS A 174 2.90 -16.18 -19.82
N ARG A 175 2.24 -16.19 -20.98
CA ARG A 175 2.90 -16.04 -22.30
C ARG A 175 3.24 -14.60 -22.69
N ARG A 176 2.78 -13.60 -21.93
CA ARG A 176 3.12 -12.17 -22.17
C ARG A 176 4.25 -11.65 -21.29
N LEU A 177 4.83 -12.50 -20.45
CA LEU A 177 5.88 -12.13 -19.50
C LEU A 177 7.20 -12.89 -19.72
N CYS A 178 7.33 -13.61 -20.83
CA CYS A 178 8.61 -14.17 -21.34
C CYS A 178 9.04 -13.43 -22.58
#